data_2996ff32250985e3bbab7b877409c9b3
#
_entry.id   2996ff32250985e3bbab7b877409c9b3
#
_cell.length_a   1.000
_cell.length_b   1.000
_cell.length_c   1.000
_cell.angle_alpha   90.00
_cell.angle_beta   90.00
_cell.angle_gamma   90.00
#
_symmetry.space_group_name_H-M   'P 1'
#
loop_
_entity.id
_entity.type
_entity.pdbx_description
1 polymer ?
#
loop_
_entity_poly.entity_id
_entity_poly.type
_entity_poly.pdbx_seq_one_letter_code
_entity_poly.pdbx_strand_id
1 'polypeptide(L)' 'MKYDDLSNFELASLIDEWVRGERNREMLKDRLINGMLYEPLAEKYNLSVRYTQQVIYKASEQLFKHVKF' A
#
# COMPACT_ATOMS: atom_id res chain seq x y z
N MET A 1 -1.08 15.87 10.54
CA MET A 1 -0.35 15.54 9.29
C MET A 1 -0.98 14.30 8.66
N LYS A 2 -1.19 14.33 7.38
CA LYS A 2 -1.73 13.21 6.61
C LYS A 2 -0.63 12.66 5.72
N TYR A 3 -0.77 11.40 5.31
CA TYR A 3 0.22 10.84 4.38
C TYR A 3 0.25 11.59 3.03
N ASP A 4 -0.75 12.39 2.73
CA ASP A 4 -0.74 13.27 1.55
C ASP A 4 0.39 14.30 1.61
N ASP A 5 0.86 14.61 2.81
CA ASP A 5 1.95 15.58 3.02
C ASP A 5 3.32 14.98 2.74
N LEU A 6 3.39 13.66 2.57
CA LEU A 6 4.63 12.97 2.27
C LEU A 6 4.86 12.96 0.76
N SER A 7 6.11 13.10 0.36
CA SER A 7 6.45 12.87 -1.04
C SER A 7 6.28 11.40 -1.37
N ASN A 8 6.14 11.08 -2.66
CA ASN A 8 6.03 9.69 -3.10
C ASN A 8 7.28 8.89 -2.71
N PHE A 9 8.43 9.52 -2.74
CA PHE A 9 9.68 8.89 -2.34
C PHE A 9 9.67 8.52 -0.86
N GLU A 10 9.23 9.46 -0.01
CA GLU A 10 9.15 9.22 1.42
C GLU A 10 8.15 8.10 1.75
N LEU A 11 7.01 8.14 1.10
CA LEU A 11 5.97 7.13 1.30
C LEU A 11 6.48 5.75 0.87
N ALA A 12 7.14 5.66 -0.28
CA ALA A 12 7.71 4.41 -0.76
C ALA A 12 8.75 3.86 0.23
N SER A 13 9.59 4.73 0.78
CA SER A 13 10.60 4.33 1.76
C SER A 13 9.96 3.77 3.02
N LEU A 14 8.90 4.40 3.51
CA LEU A 14 8.19 3.93 4.69
C LEU A 14 7.53 2.58 4.44
N ILE A 15 6.96 2.40 3.25
CA ILE A 15 6.37 1.12 2.89
C ILE A 15 7.44 0.02 2.88
N ASP A 16 8.59 0.30 2.29
CA ASP A 16 9.69 -0.67 2.26
C ASP A 16 10.18 -1.02 3.67
N GLU A 17 10.14 -0.06 4.56
CA GLU A 17 10.63 -0.24 5.93
C GLU A 17 9.65 -1.03 6.80
N TRP A 18 8.35 -0.73 6.70
CA TRP A 18 7.37 -1.20 7.68
C TRP A 18 6.41 -2.26 7.17
N VAL A 19 6.25 -2.41 5.85
CA VAL A 19 5.35 -3.41 5.29
C VAL A 19 6.11 -4.68 4.93
N ARG A 20 5.64 -5.80 5.42
CA ARG A 20 6.28 -7.09 5.17
C ARG A 20 5.78 -7.69 3.85
N GLY A 21 6.70 -8.37 3.16
CA GLY A 21 6.37 -9.07 1.93
C GLY A 21 6.53 -8.19 0.71
N GLU A 22 7.32 -8.64 -0.25
CA GLU A 22 7.60 -7.87 -1.46
C GLU A 22 6.35 -7.56 -2.24
N ARG A 23 5.47 -8.56 -2.44
CA ARG A 23 4.22 -8.36 -3.16
C ARG A 23 3.34 -7.32 -2.45
N ASN A 24 3.23 -7.43 -1.13
CA ASN A 24 2.38 -6.52 -0.35
C ASN A 24 2.90 -5.09 -0.42
N ARG A 25 4.22 -4.92 -0.38
CA ARG A 25 4.83 -3.60 -0.54
C ARG A 25 4.51 -3.00 -1.90
N GLU A 26 4.66 -3.79 -2.96
CA GLU A 26 4.37 -3.31 -4.31
C GLU A 26 2.89 -2.99 -4.48
N MET A 27 2.01 -3.82 -3.96
CA MET A 27 0.58 -3.57 -4.02
C MET A 27 0.20 -2.27 -3.31
N LEU A 28 0.78 -2.05 -2.13
CA LEU A 28 0.49 -0.83 -1.37
C LEU A 28 1.02 0.41 -2.09
N LYS A 29 2.21 0.33 -2.69
CA LYS A 29 2.74 1.43 -3.50
C LYS A 29 1.84 1.72 -4.69
N ASP A 30 1.38 0.69 -5.38
CA ASP A 30 0.47 0.85 -6.50
C ASP A 30 -0.83 1.54 -6.07
N ARG A 31 -1.32 1.19 -4.90
CA ARG A 31 -2.57 1.77 -4.39
C ARG A 31 -2.39 3.21 -3.92
N LEU A 32 -1.38 3.48 -3.11
CA LEU A 32 -1.22 4.78 -2.46
C LEU A 32 -0.46 5.80 -3.32
N ILE A 33 0.50 5.36 -4.09
CA ILE A 33 1.34 6.25 -4.89
C ILE A 33 0.78 6.39 -6.31
N ASN A 34 0.47 5.27 -6.95
CA ASN A 34 -0.01 5.27 -8.33
C ASN A 34 -1.52 5.46 -8.44
N GLY A 35 -2.23 5.40 -7.33
CA GLY A 35 -3.67 5.63 -7.30
C GLY A 35 -4.50 4.56 -7.99
N MET A 36 -4.01 3.32 -8.08
CA MET A 36 -4.74 2.25 -8.73
C MET A 36 -6.01 1.90 -7.98
N LEU A 37 -7.09 1.70 -8.71
CA LEU A 37 -8.33 1.19 -8.14
C LEU A 37 -8.19 -0.31 -7.86
N TYR A 38 -9.07 -0.82 -7.02
CA TYR A 38 -8.97 -2.22 -6.58
C TYR A 38 -9.13 -3.23 -7.72
N GLU A 39 -10.00 -2.96 -8.69
CA GLU A 39 -10.20 -3.90 -9.80
C GLU A 39 -8.94 -4.07 -10.66
N PRO A 40 -8.32 -3.00 -11.19
CA PRO A 40 -7.08 -3.15 -11.94
C PRO A 40 -5.93 -3.66 -11.07
N LEU A 41 -5.90 -3.29 -9.80
CA LEU A 41 -4.89 -3.78 -8.87
C LEU A 41 -5.00 -5.29 -8.68
N ALA A 42 -6.20 -5.79 -8.45
CA ALA A 42 -6.46 -7.21 -8.30
C ALA A 42 -6.06 -7.97 -9.57
N GLU A 43 -6.40 -7.42 -10.72
CA GLU A 43 -6.07 -8.03 -12.00
C GLU A 43 -4.57 -8.11 -12.22
N LYS A 44 -3.85 -7.05 -11.87
CA LYS A 44 -2.39 -7.00 -12.02
C LYS A 44 -1.70 -8.11 -11.25
N TYR A 45 -2.21 -8.45 -10.07
CA TYR A 45 -1.60 -9.45 -9.20
C TYR A 45 -2.35 -10.80 -9.24
N ASN A 46 -3.33 -10.91 -10.12
CA ASN A 46 -4.10 -12.14 -10.31
C ASN A 46 -4.79 -12.59 -9.02
N LEU A 47 -5.45 -11.65 -8.36
CA LEU A 47 -6.14 -11.85 -7.10
C LEU A 47 -7.60 -11.42 -7.26
N SER A 48 -8.46 -11.88 -6.34
CA SER A 48 -9.82 -11.36 -6.29
C SER A 48 -9.79 -9.92 -5.74
N VAL A 49 -10.80 -9.13 -6.07
CA VAL A 49 -10.93 -7.77 -5.55
C VAL A 49 -11.02 -7.80 -4.02
N ARG A 50 -11.79 -8.71 -3.49
CA ARG A 50 -11.97 -8.84 -2.05
C ARG A 50 -10.66 -9.14 -1.32
N TYR A 51 -9.89 -10.09 -1.85
CA TYR A 51 -8.61 -10.42 -1.26
C TYR A 51 -7.61 -9.27 -1.38
N THR A 52 -7.63 -8.58 -2.52
CA THR A 52 -6.80 -7.40 -2.72
C THR A 52 -7.11 -6.33 -1.68
N GLN A 53 -8.39 -6.07 -1.41
CA GLN A 53 -8.79 -5.13 -0.37
C GLN A 53 -8.25 -5.53 0.99
N GLN A 54 -8.32 -6.81 1.32
CA GLN A 54 -7.79 -7.32 2.60
C GLN A 54 -6.28 -7.13 2.70
N VAL A 55 -5.56 -7.41 1.63
CA VAL A 55 -4.10 -7.23 1.61
C VAL A 55 -3.74 -5.76 1.82
N ILE A 56 -4.40 -4.87 1.08
CA ILE A 56 -4.14 -3.43 1.20
C ILE A 56 -4.49 -2.94 2.60
N TYR A 57 -5.60 -3.40 3.16
CA TYR A 57 -6.01 -3.02 4.50
C TYR A 57 -4.95 -3.41 5.54
N LYS A 58 -4.50 -4.66 5.49
CA LYS A 58 -3.48 -5.14 6.43
C LYS A 58 -2.14 -4.44 6.25
N ALA A 59 -1.73 -4.23 5.01
CA ALA A 59 -0.48 -3.53 4.74
C ALA A 59 -0.54 -2.10 5.21
N SER A 60 -1.67 -1.43 5.00
CA SER A 60 -1.89 -0.06 5.49
C SER A 60 -1.82 -0.01 7.01
N GLU A 61 -2.39 -1.00 7.67
CA GLU A 61 -2.35 -1.10 9.13
C GLU A 61 -0.91 -1.21 9.64
N GLN A 62 -0.10 -2.06 8.99
CA GLN A 62 1.31 -2.20 9.34
C GLN A 62 2.05 -0.89 9.19
N LEU A 63 1.77 -0.17 8.11
CA LEU A 63 2.42 1.11 7.84
C LEU A 63 2.01 2.16 8.88
N PHE A 64 0.71 2.37 9.05
CA PHE A 64 0.21 3.45 9.89
C PHE A 64 0.42 3.19 11.38
N LYS A 65 0.66 1.96 11.76
CA LYS A 65 0.99 1.61 13.13
C LYS A 65 2.35 2.19 13.56
N HIS A 66 3.26 2.34 12.59
CA HIS A 66 4.62 2.81 12.84
C HIS A 66 4.85 4.24 12.38
N VAL A 67 3.91 4.82 11.67
CA VAL A 67 4.03 6.18 11.13
C VAL A 67 2.96 7.04 11.77
N LYS A 68 3.37 8.15 12.36
CA LYS A 68 2.45 9.12 12.94
C LYS A 68 2.29 10.29 12.00
N PHE A 69 1.07 10.61 11.69
CA PHE A 69 0.75 11.72 10.79
C PHE A 69 0.11 12.86 11.54
#